data_bd5199b89618cda7628ccf94374e6c9c
#
_entry.id   bd5199b89618cda7628ccf94374e6c9c
#
_cell.length_a   1.000
_cell.length_b   1.000
_cell.length_c   1.000
_cell.angle_alpha   90.00
_cell.angle_beta   90.00
_cell.angle_gamma   90.00
#
_symmetry.space_group_name_H-M   'P 1'
#
loop_
_entity.id
_entity.type
_entity.pdbx_description
1 polymer ?
#
loop_
_entity_poly.entity_id
_entity_poly.type
_entity_poly.pdbx_seq_one_letter_code
_entity_poly.pdbx_strand_id
1 'polypeptide(L)'
;MKTISAKKEEVIRDWYLVDAKNKTLGRLSTEIAIRLRGKHKPIYTPHVDTGDFIVVINASKITVTGNKMQDKMYYKHTGYIGNLKSANLATMMKKSPETVLMKSVKGMLPKTKLGNAMIKKLRIFSGPEHTHTAQSPKPLEI
;
A
#
# COMPACT_ATOMS: atom_id res chain seq x y z
N MET A 1 -21.75 -6.51 28.60
CA MET A 1 -20.69 -6.19 27.63
C MET A 1 -21.22 -5.25 26.58
N LYS A 2 -20.52 -4.14 26.33
CA LYS A 2 -20.85 -3.22 25.21
C LYS A 2 -19.92 -3.50 24.04
N THR A 3 -20.46 -3.78 22.87
CA THR A 3 -19.68 -3.83 21.64
C THR A 3 -19.37 -2.40 21.18
N ILE A 4 -18.09 -2.06 21.05
CA ILE A 4 -17.67 -0.75 20.60
C ILE A 4 -17.71 -0.74 19.07
N SER A 5 -18.41 0.23 18.50
CA SER A 5 -18.41 0.52 17.07
C SER A 5 -17.87 1.93 16.85
N ALA A 6 -16.81 2.04 16.04
CA ALA A 6 -16.20 3.34 15.76
C ALA A 6 -17.15 4.22 14.94
N LYS A 7 -17.21 5.51 15.27
CA LYS A 7 -17.87 6.52 14.45
C LYS A 7 -16.84 7.21 13.55
N LYS A 8 -17.21 7.46 12.30
CA LYS A 8 -16.32 8.05 11.31
C LYS A 8 -15.71 9.39 11.76
N GLU A 9 -16.45 10.15 12.52
CA GLU A 9 -16.08 11.50 13.00
C GLU A 9 -15.10 11.46 14.17
N GLU A 10 -15.11 10.37 14.95
CA GLU A 10 -14.28 10.22 16.16
C GLU A 10 -12.93 9.53 15.88
N VAL A 11 -12.72 9.04 14.65
CA VAL A 11 -11.49 8.31 14.30
C VAL A 11 -10.31 9.26 14.12
N ILE A 12 -9.32 9.11 14.98
CA ILE A 12 -8.03 9.81 14.87
C ILE A 12 -7.13 9.03 13.90
N ARG A 13 -6.59 9.73 12.89
CA ARG A 13 -5.69 9.16 11.88
C ARG A 13 -4.34 9.82 11.99
N ASP A 14 -3.32 9.02 12.24
CA ASP A 14 -1.93 9.46 12.26
C ASP A 14 -1.28 9.31 10.88
N TRP A 15 -0.14 9.98 10.71
CA TRP A 15 0.71 9.87 9.53
C TRP A 15 1.97 9.10 9.89
N TYR A 16 2.29 8.08 9.10
CA TYR A 16 3.47 7.26 9.26
C TYR A 16 4.36 7.26 8.03
N LEU A 17 5.66 7.29 8.27
CA LEU A 17 6.70 7.17 7.25
C LEU A 17 7.33 5.77 7.32
N VAL A 18 7.35 5.09 6.19
CA VAL A 18 7.93 3.74 6.04
C VAL A 18 9.05 3.78 5.01
N ASP A 19 10.21 3.28 5.37
CA ASP A 19 11.31 3.07 4.43
C ASP A 19 11.23 1.66 3.83
N ALA A 20 11.07 1.60 2.52
CA ALA A 20 10.96 0.35 1.77
C ALA A 20 12.32 -0.26 1.37
N LYS A 21 13.44 0.42 1.68
CA LYS A 21 14.79 -0.04 1.33
C LYS A 21 15.07 -1.43 1.92
N ASN A 22 15.45 -2.36 1.05
CA ASN A 22 15.79 -3.76 1.40
C ASN A 22 14.64 -4.55 2.06
N LYS A 23 13.41 -4.05 2.00
CA LYS A 23 12.22 -4.77 2.49
C LYS A 23 11.65 -5.66 1.41
N THR A 24 11.14 -6.83 1.80
CA THR A 24 10.49 -7.76 0.88
C THR A 24 9.11 -7.24 0.48
N LEU A 25 8.83 -7.17 -0.81
CA LEU A 25 7.59 -6.61 -1.36
C LEU A 25 6.33 -7.14 -0.68
N GLY A 26 6.18 -8.47 -0.57
CA GLY A 26 4.97 -9.08 -0.01
C GLY A 26 4.77 -8.77 1.48
N ARG A 27 5.80 -8.93 2.28
CA ARG A 27 5.76 -8.66 3.74
C ARG A 27 5.51 -7.20 4.03
N LEU A 28 6.22 -6.30 3.33
CA LEU A 28 5.99 -4.86 3.44
C LEU A 28 4.53 -4.50 3.09
N SER A 29 4.01 -5.05 2.00
CA SER A 29 2.63 -4.80 1.57
C SER A 29 1.60 -5.27 2.59
N THR A 30 1.84 -6.39 3.27
CA THR A 30 0.95 -6.93 4.31
C THR A 30 0.86 -5.96 5.50
N GLU A 31 1.98 -5.50 6.01
CA GLU A 31 2.01 -4.54 7.12
C GLU A 31 1.34 -3.21 6.77
N ILE A 32 1.63 -2.69 5.57
CA ILE A 32 0.98 -1.48 5.06
C ILE A 32 -0.54 -1.68 4.99
N ALA A 33 -1.01 -2.82 4.45
CA ALA A 33 -2.44 -3.11 4.33
C ALA A 33 -3.14 -3.20 5.70
N ILE A 34 -2.51 -3.81 6.69
CA ILE A 34 -3.01 -3.89 8.07
C ILE A 34 -3.19 -2.49 8.66
N ARG A 35 -2.21 -1.61 8.48
CA ARG A 35 -2.24 -0.22 8.96
C ARG A 35 -3.28 0.63 8.25
N LEU A 36 -3.38 0.51 6.93
CA LEU A 36 -4.39 1.22 6.13
C LEU A 36 -5.82 0.82 6.50
N ARG A 37 -6.03 -0.46 6.82
CA ARG A 37 -7.34 -0.96 7.26
C ARG A 37 -7.65 -0.62 8.70
N GLY A 38 -6.64 -0.37 9.53
CA GLY A 38 -6.79 -0.06 10.95
C GLY A 38 -6.92 -1.27 11.85
N LYS A 39 -6.54 -2.47 11.40
CA LYS A 39 -6.60 -3.70 12.21
C LYS A 39 -5.67 -3.70 13.43
N HIS A 40 -4.67 -2.83 13.47
CA HIS A 40 -3.77 -2.64 14.61
C HIS A 40 -4.42 -1.84 15.76
N LYS A 41 -5.57 -1.21 15.53
CA LYS A 41 -6.28 -0.41 16.53
C LYS A 41 -7.36 -1.21 17.22
N PRO A 42 -7.55 -1.05 18.56
CA PRO A 42 -8.63 -1.72 19.28
C PRO A 42 -10.03 -1.27 18.85
N ILE A 43 -10.13 -0.05 18.30
CA ILE A 43 -11.39 0.51 17.77
C ILE A 43 -11.76 0.01 16.38
N TYR A 44 -11.00 -0.96 15.84
CA TYR A 44 -11.25 -1.48 14.50
C TYR A 44 -12.70 -1.91 14.30
N THR A 45 -13.34 -1.34 13.27
CA THR A 45 -14.71 -1.65 12.89
C THR A 45 -14.75 -1.90 11.38
N PRO A 46 -15.26 -3.05 10.90
CA PRO A 46 -15.17 -3.44 9.49
C PRO A 46 -15.81 -2.47 8.49
N HIS A 47 -16.88 -1.80 8.88
CA HIS A 47 -17.62 -0.86 8.01
C HIS A 47 -17.12 0.58 8.07
N VAL A 48 -16.18 0.88 8.96
CA VAL A 48 -15.59 2.23 9.11
C VAL A 48 -14.10 2.18 8.79
N ASP A 49 -13.61 3.20 8.09
CA ASP A 49 -12.19 3.36 7.84
C ASP A 49 -11.48 3.94 9.06
N THR A 50 -10.89 3.06 9.87
CA THR A 50 -10.14 3.41 11.09
C THR A 50 -8.62 3.51 10.87
N GLY A 51 -8.14 3.23 9.66
CA GLY A 51 -6.71 3.19 9.34
C GLY A 51 -6.03 4.55 9.28
N ASP A 52 -4.71 4.51 9.25
CA ASP A 52 -3.83 5.67 9.23
C ASP A 52 -3.36 6.02 7.81
N PHE A 53 -2.77 7.21 7.65
CA PHE A 53 -2.07 7.60 6.44
C PHE A 53 -0.64 7.05 6.43
N ILE A 54 -0.21 6.52 5.30
CA ILE A 54 1.13 5.96 5.15
C ILE A 54 1.85 6.60 3.96
N VAL A 55 3.05 7.07 4.24
CA VAL A 55 4.00 7.56 3.23
C VAL A 55 5.14 6.55 3.13
N VAL A 56 5.38 6.02 1.95
CA VAL A 56 6.47 5.07 1.69
C VAL A 56 7.53 5.75 0.83
N ILE A 57 8.77 5.65 1.25
CA ILE A 57 9.94 6.13 0.51
C ILE A 57 10.81 4.97 0.04
N ASN A 58 11.73 5.24 -0.89
CA ASN A 58 12.65 4.26 -1.46
C ASN A 58 11.97 3.05 -2.14
N ALA A 59 10.81 3.23 -2.76
CA ALA A 59 10.11 2.13 -3.43
C ALA A 59 10.93 1.46 -4.55
N SER A 60 11.90 2.15 -5.15
CA SER A 60 12.83 1.59 -6.14
C SER A 60 13.78 0.54 -5.57
N LYS A 61 14.01 0.54 -4.25
CA LYS A 61 14.95 -0.35 -3.54
C LYS A 61 14.28 -1.53 -2.84
N ILE A 62 13.03 -1.83 -3.19
CA ILE A 62 12.30 -3.00 -2.71
C ILE A 62 12.93 -4.27 -3.24
N THR A 63 13.00 -5.30 -2.40
CA THR A 63 13.52 -6.62 -2.78
C THR A 63 12.40 -7.63 -2.98
N VAL A 64 12.69 -8.67 -3.74
CA VAL A 64 11.81 -9.85 -3.91
C VAL A 64 12.65 -11.12 -3.76
N THR A 65 12.02 -12.19 -3.31
CA THR A 65 12.68 -13.49 -3.13
C THR A 65 12.57 -14.36 -4.38
N GLY A 66 13.52 -15.29 -4.54
CA GLY A 66 13.54 -16.23 -5.67
C GLY A 66 13.68 -15.52 -7.02
N ASN A 67 13.10 -16.13 -8.05
CA ASN A 67 13.20 -15.63 -9.43
C ASN A 67 12.02 -14.70 -9.82
N LYS A 68 11.30 -14.15 -8.86
CA LYS A 68 10.11 -13.31 -9.11
C LYS A 68 10.38 -12.08 -9.97
N MET A 69 11.61 -11.58 -9.95
CA MET A 69 11.99 -10.43 -10.78
C MET A 69 11.77 -10.71 -12.28
N GLN A 70 12.00 -11.95 -12.70
CA GLN A 70 11.81 -12.40 -14.08
C GLN A 70 10.43 -13.03 -14.30
N ASP A 71 9.94 -13.84 -13.35
CA ASP A 71 8.79 -14.70 -13.54
C ASP A 71 7.47 -14.04 -13.19
N LYS A 72 7.46 -13.04 -12.28
CA LYS A 72 6.22 -12.36 -11.92
C LYS A 72 5.75 -11.46 -13.05
N MET A 73 4.55 -11.74 -13.57
CA MET A 73 3.95 -11.00 -14.67
C MET A 73 2.81 -10.10 -14.21
N TYR A 74 2.72 -8.92 -14.82
CA TYR A 74 1.63 -7.98 -14.67
C TYR A 74 0.87 -7.87 -15.98
N TYR A 75 -0.44 -8.07 -15.95
CA TYR A 75 -1.30 -8.04 -17.12
C TYR A 75 -2.25 -6.85 -17.09
N LYS A 76 -2.47 -6.25 -18.25
CA LYS A 76 -3.46 -5.20 -18.44
C LYS A 76 -4.17 -5.42 -19.79
N HIS A 77 -5.48 -5.57 -19.75
CA HIS A 77 -6.29 -5.60 -20.97
C HIS A 77 -6.77 -4.21 -21.33
N THR A 78 -6.66 -3.83 -22.62
CA THR A 78 -7.04 -2.49 -23.10
C THR A 78 -8.54 -2.31 -23.33
N GLY A 79 -9.33 -3.39 -23.27
CA GLY A 79 -10.76 -3.39 -23.58
C GLY A 79 -11.10 -3.78 -25.03
N TYR A 80 -10.10 -3.84 -25.92
CA TYR A 80 -10.25 -4.29 -27.30
C TYR A 80 -9.86 -5.75 -27.47
N ILE A 81 -10.44 -6.46 -28.42
CA ILE A 81 -10.17 -7.89 -28.67
C ILE A 81 -8.68 -8.12 -28.97
N GLY A 82 -8.08 -9.09 -28.28
CA GLY A 82 -6.68 -9.49 -28.46
C GLY A 82 -5.62 -8.56 -27.85
N ASN A 83 -6.00 -7.48 -27.18
CA ASN A 83 -5.09 -6.47 -26.64
C ASN A 83 -4.77 -6.68 -25.16
N LEU A 84 -4.20 -7.83 -24.82
CA LEU A 84 -3.62 -8.11 -23.51
C LEU A 84 -2.16 -7.66 -23.48
N LYS A 85 -1.86 -6.65 -22.68
CA LYS A 85 -0.48 -6.20 -22.43
C LYS A 85 0.07 -6.88 -21.19
N SER A 86 1.32 -7.34 -21.30
CA SER A 86 2.03 -7.98 -20.19
C SER A 86 3.41 -7.34 -19.99
N ALA A 87 3.86 -7.32 -18.75
CA ALA A 87 5.20 -6.89 -18.37
C ALA A 87 5.67 -7.70 -17.16
N ASN A 88 6.94 -8.04 -17.11
CA ASN A 88 7.52 -8.70 -15.94
C ASN A 88 7.81 -7.67 -14.82
N LEU A 89 8.11 -8.17 -13.62
CA LEU A 89 8.39 -7.33 -12.47
C LEU A 89 9.60 -6.41 -12.70
N ALA A 90 10.66 -6.91 -13.35
CA ALA A 90 11.86 -6.12 -13.63
C ALA A 90 11.54 -4.89 -14.50
N THR A 91 10.73 -5.07 -15.54
CA THR A 91 10.27 -3.98 -16.41
C THR A 91 9.40 -2.97 -15.65
N MET A 92 8.48 -3.47 -14.80
CA MET A 92 7.62 -2.62 -13.99
C MET A 92 8.40 -1.82 -12.94
N MET A 93 9.42 -2.42 -12.32
CA MET A 93 10.30 -1.73 -11.36
C MET A 93 11.12 -0.61 -12.01
N LYS A 94 11.59 -0.81 -13.23
CA LYS A 94 12.29 0.23 -14.00
C LYS A 94 11.38 1.38 -14.41
N LYS A 95 10.15 1.05 -14.80
CA LYS A 95 9.18 2.04 -15.28
C LYS A 95 8.50 2.82 -14.17
N SER A 96 8.00 2.12 -13.16
CA SER A 96 7.20 2.71 -12.07
C SER A 96 7.18 1.78 -10.85
N PRO A 97 8.18 1.85 -9.97
CA PRO A 97 8.23 1.04 -8.75
C PRO A 97 7.06 1.33 -7.80
N GLU A 98 6.56 2.55 -7.80
CA GLU A 98 5.39 2.97 -7.02
C GLU A 98 4.14 2.15 -7.37
N THR A 99 3.92 1.92 -8.67
CA THR A 99 2.80 1.11 -9.17
C THR A 99 2.90 -0.35 -8.71
N VAL A 100 4.09 -0.89 -8.62
CA VAL A 100 4.32 -2.27 -8.15
C VAL A 100 3.84 -2.43 -6.71
N LEU A 101 4.30 -1.56 -5.83
CA LEU A 101 3.89 -1.57 -4.42
C LEU A 101 2.39 -1.27 -4.27
N MET A 102 1.89 -0.28 -5.01
CA MET A 102 0.47 0.09 -4.99
C MET A 102 -0.43 -1.09 -5.38
N LYS A 103 -0.09 -1.84 -6.44
CA LYS A 103 -0.84 -3.02 -6.87
C LYS A 103 -0.78 -4.14 -5.83
N SER A 104 0.38 -4.35 -5.20
CA SER A 104 0.55 -5.34 -4.16
C SER A 104 -0.35 -5.06 -2.95
N VAL A 105 -0.33 -3.83 -2.45
CA VAL A 105 -1.19 -3.40 -1.32
C VAL A 105 -2.67 -3.43 -1.69
N LYS A 106 -3.03 -2.95 -2.89
CA LYS A 106 -4.42 -2.96 -3.37
C LYS A 106 -4.99 -4.38 -3.45
N GLY A 107 -4.19 -5.37 -3.83
CA GLY A 107 -4.59 -6.78 -3.84
C GLY A 107 -4.86 -7.35 -2.45
N MET A 108 -4.28 -6.78 -1.40
CA MET A 108 -4.44 -7.19 0.00
C MET A 108 -5.56 -6.43 0.73
N LEU A 109 -6.05 -5.34 0.17
CA LEU A 109 -7.18 -4.59 0.71
C LEU A 109 -8.52 -5.17 0.22
N PRO A 110 -9.63 -4.94 0.95
CA PRO A 110 -10.96 -5.35 0.51
C PRO A 110 -11.31 -4.75 -0.86
N LYS A 111 -11.95 -5.54 -1.71
CA LYS A 111 -12.40 -5.10 -3.05
C LYS A 111 -13.79 -4.42 -3.00
N THR A 112 -13.94 -3.47 -2.11
CA THR A 112 -15.17 -2.72 -1.85
C THR A 112 -14.95 -1.21 -2.05
N LYS A 113 -16.03 -0.43 -2.01
CA LYS A 113 -15.94 1.04 -2.03
C LYS A 113 -15.06 1.56 -0.88
N LEU A 114 -15.18 0.97 0.30
CA LEU A 114 -14.35 1.31 1.46
C LEU A 114 -12.88 0.98 1.23
N GLY A 115 -12.55 -0.18 0.66
CA GLY A 115 -11.19 -0.56 0.31
C GLY A 115 -10.56 0.38 -0.73
N ASN A 116 -11.32 0.85 -1.70
CA ASN A 116 -10.87 1.87 -2.66
C ASN A 116 -10.64 3.25 -2.00
N ALA A 117 -11.35 3.56 -0.92
CA ALA A 117 -11.07 4.76 -0.12
C ALA A 117 -9.80 4.59 0.73
N MET A 118 -9.59 3.41 1.31
CA MET A 118 -8.40 3.10 2.11
C MET A 118 -7.10 3.25 1.32
N ILE A 119 -7.05 2.77 0.08
CA ILE A 119 -5.84 2.84 -0.75
C ILE A 119 -5.42 4.28 -1.06
N LYS A 120 -6.33 5.23 -1.05
CA LYS A 120 -6.04 6.66 -1.27
C LYS A 120 -5.21 7.29 -0.15
N LYS A 121 -5.16 6.67 1.02
CA LYS A 121 -4.32 7.10 2.15
C LYS A 121 -2.86 6.67 2.02
N LEU A 122 -2.53 5.85 1.04
CA LEU A 122 -1.17 5.42 0.74
C LEU A 122 -0.52 6.38 -0.25
N ARG A 123 0.64 6.90 0.11
CA ARG A 123 1.50 7.72 -0.74
C ARG A 123 2.84 7.03 -0.90
N ILE A 124 3.29 6.82 -2.13
CA ILE A 124 4.51 6.09 -2.44
C ILE A 124 5.43 6.96 -3.26
N PHE A 125 6.69 6.99 -2.88
CA PHE A 125 7.77 7.72 -3.55
C PHE A 125 8.89 6.75 -3.90
N SER A 126 9.39 6.85 -5.11
CA SER A 126 10.49 6.00 -5.60
C SER A 126 11.83 6.30 -4.94
N GLY A 127 12.07 7.57 -4.62
CA GLY A 127 13.29 8.08 -3.99
C GLY A 127 13.19 8.22 -2.46
N PRO A 128 14.22 8.80 -1.83
CA PRO A 128 14.26 9.03 -0.39
C PRO A 128 13.44 10.24 0.08
N GLU A 129 13.08 11.14 -0.84
CA GLU A 129 12.37 12.37 -0.53
C GLU A 129 10.86 12.22 -0.71
N HIS A 130 10.09 12.93 0.11
CA HIS A 130 8.64 13.00 0.02
C HIS A 130 8.14 14.45 0.19
N THR A 131 6.93 14.73 -0.28
CA THR A 131 6.33 16.07 -0.25
C THR A 131 5.47 16.36 0.99
N HIS A 132 5.34 15.38 1.89
CA HIS A 132 4.45 15.44 3.06
C HIS A 132 5.13 15.93 4.34
N THR A 133 6.00 16.92 4.26
CA THR A 133 6.70 17.50 5.42
C THR A 133 5.77 18.21 6.39
N ALA A 134 4.74 18.87 5.87
CA ALA A 134 3.76 19.60 6.69
C ALA A 134 2.97 18.66 7.63
N GLN A 135 2.73 17.41 7.22
CA GLN A 135 2.03 16.43 8.03
C GLN A 135 2.92 15.78 9.11
N SER A 136 4.23 16.02 9.06
CA SER A 136 5.21 15.46 10.01
C SER A 136 5.02 13.97 10.27
N PRO A 137 5.13 13.09 9.25
CA PRO A 137 4.87 11.68 9.41
C PRO A 137 5.87 11.05 10.38
N LYS A 138 5.36 10.24 11.32
CA LYS A 138 6.16 9.53 12.31
C LYS A 138 6.86 8.34 11.67
N PRO A 139 8.15 8.09 11.94
CA PRO A 139 8.82 6.91 11.43
C PRO A 139 8.16 5.63 11.97
N LEU A 140 7.94 4.66 11.10
CA LEU A 140 7.39 3.36 11.43
C LEU A 140 8.36 2.27 10.97
N GLU A 141 8.89 1.52 11.91
CA GLU A 141 9.70 0.33 11.62
C GLU A 141 8.80 -0.88 11.34
N ILE A 142 9.04 -1.52 10.22
CA ILE A 142 8.32 -2.71 9.76
C ILE A 142 9.31 -3.84 9.50
#